data_cb3a63b4d7faa6d9046d5d12c5536cd0
#
_entry.id   cb3a63b4d7faa6d9046d5d12c5536cd0
#
_cell.length_a   1.000
_cell.length_b   1.000
_cell.length_c   1.000
_cell.angle_alpha   90.00
_cell.angle_beta   90.00
_cell.angle_gamma   90.00
#
_symmetry.space_group_name_H-M   'P 1'
#
loop_
_entity.id
_entity.type
_entity.pdbx_description
1 polymer ?
#
loop_
_entity_poly.entity_id
_entity_poly.type
_entity_poly.pdbx_seq_one_letter_code
_entity_poly.pdbx_strand_id
1 'polypeptide(L)'
;MYQLENREVEGYEIHMGVTKNLGQAKPLIELSDGRIDGFRNETGSVWGSYLHGLFDNEKLLFGLVHQIMEEKGIDPLDNHLSIAEYKEIQYNKLADLVRENIDMDYVYELLEKQELRQNIREKKIDELAEQKGYVHLYCGDGKGKTTCSMGLLVRAAGSGKKILLHQFMKNNSSSERKIISGISNVTILPGDDEVVFTFRMTKEEKDAKKAENDAIIDKIFSMMKDYDMIVLDEALYAIKTGVLSEDVVLKMLDNRPKNVEVVLSGRDPSEDMIERADYVSEIKKIKHPFDQGVKSRIGIEK
;
A
#
# COMPACT_ATOMS: atom_id res chain seq x y z
N MET A 1 -51.62 27.36 6.11
CA MET A 1 -51.33 25.90 6.19
C MET A 1 -50.30 25.58 5.11
N TYR A 2 -49.03 25.38 5.48
CA TYR A 2 -47.99 25.15 4.50
C TYR A 2 -48.16 23.76 3.85
N GLN A 3 -48.63 23.70 2.63
CA GLN A 3 -48.80 22.46 1.88
C GLN A 3 -47.57 22.26 0.99
N LEU A 4 -46.61 21.44 1.46
CA LEU A 4 -45.45 20.98 0.69
C LEU A 4 -45.65 19.53 0.23
N GLU A 5 -46.91 19.09 0.06
CA GLU A 5 -47.25 17.71 -0.26
C GLU A 5 -46.81 17.34 -1.69
N ASN A 6 -46.20 16.15 -1.82
CA ASN A 6 -45.77 15.52 -3.08
C ASN A 6 -44.70 16.24 -3.92
N ARG A 7 -43.70 16.84 -3.26
CA ARG A 7 -42.50 17.37 -3.97
C ARG A 7 -41.32 16.47 -3.75
N GLU A 8 -40.68 16.09 -4.82
CA GLU A 8 -39.36 15.45 -4.75
C GLU A 8 -38.32 16.51 -4.32
N VAL A 9 -37.47 16.13 -3.38
CA VAL A 9 -36.36 16.95 -2.87
C VAL A 9 -35.10 16.12 -2.89
N GLU A 10 -33.98 16.73 -3.20
CA GLU A 10 -32.65 16.11 -3.19
C GLU A 10 -31.85 16.73 -2.03
N GLY A 11 -31.10 15.87 -1.33
CA GLY A 11 -30.26 16.30 -0.22
C GLY A 11 -29.43 15.13 0.33
N TYR A 12 -28.65 15.37 1.37
CA TYR A 12 -27.83 14.36 2.00
C TYR A 12 -27.96 14.38 3.52
N GLU A 13 -27.88 13.20 4.16
CA GLU A 13 -27.91 13.05 5.61
C GLU A 13 -26.49 13.03 6.19
N ILE A 14 -26.25 13.88 7.21
CA ILE A 14 -25.04 13.79 8.06
C ILE A 14 -25.49 13.89 9.51
N HIS A 15 -25.90 12.76 10.11
CA HIS A 15 -26.16 12.71 11.54
C HIS A 15 -25.92 11.31 12.10
N MET A 16 -25.62 11.24 13.41
CA MET A 16 -25.35 9.98 14.13
C MET A 16 -26.47 9.59 15.10
N GLY A 17 -27.53 10.41 15.20
CA GLY A 17 -28.65 10.19 16.11
C GLY A 17 -29.87 9.59 15.44
N VAL A 18 -30.78 9.03 16.25
CA VAL A 18 -32.07 8.56 15.79
C VAL A 18 -33.13 9.37 16.51
N THR A 19 -33.93 10.14 15.77
CA THR A 19 -35.07 10.91 16.34
C THR A 19 -36.30 10.00 16.45
N LYS A 20 -36.87 9.96 17.63
CA LYS A 20 -38.13 9.24 17.89
C LYS A 20 -39.27 10.22 18.07
N ASN A 21 -40.35 10.01 17.34
CA ASN A 21 -41.60 10.75 17.59
C ASN A 21 -42.25 10.26 18.88
N LEU A 22 -42.32 11.11 19.89
CA LEU A 22 -42.93 10.80 21.18
C LEU A 22 -44.35 11.36 21.32
N GLY A 23 -44.88 12.01 20.27
CA GLY A 23 -46.16 12.68 20.29
C GLY A 23 -46.96 12.51 18.99
N GLN A 24 -47.71 13.55 18.62
CA GLN A 24 -48.61 13.57 17.45
C GLN A 24 -47.97 14.24 16.22
N ALA A 25 -46.63 14.41 16.20
CA ALA A 25 -45.95 14.98 15.05
C ALA A 25 -46.09 14.07 13.82
N LYS A 26 -46.33 14.67 12.67
CA LYS A 26 -46.50 13.95 11.39
C LYS A 26 -45.14 13.85 10.66
N PRO A 27 -44.91 12.77 9.91
CA PRO A 27 -43.74 12.65 9.04
C PRO A 27 -43.62 13.86 8.09
N LEU A 28 -42.36 14.27 7.81
CA LEU A 28 -42.08 15.38 6.89
C LEU A 28 -41.66 14.89 5.53
N ILE A 29 -40.61 14.01 5.48
CA ILE A 29 -40.00 13.51 4.24
C ILE A 29 -39.94 11.99 4.31
N GLU A 30 -40.26 11.33 3.20
CA GLU A 30 -39.99 9.92 2.99
C GLU A 30 -38.75 9.79 2.09
N LEU A 31 -37.72 9.12 2.59
CA LEU A 31 -36.50 8.87 1.84
C LEU A 31 -36.69 7.75 0.81
N SER A 32 -35.82 7.69 -0.18
CA SER A 32 -35.86 6.68 -1.26
C SER A 32 -35.76 5.22 -0.76
N ASP A 33 -35.25 5.01 0.45
CA ASP A 33 -35.18 3.71 1.12
C ASP A 33 -36.39 3.40 2.04
N GLY A 34 -37.41 4.24 2.04
CA GLY A 34 -38.63 4.09 2.84
C GLY A 34 -38.51 4.57 4.29
N ARG A 35 -37.35 5.09 4.71
CA ARG A 35 -37.21 5.73 6.03
C ARG A 35 -37.90 7.10 6.05
N ILE A 36 -38.31 7.53 7.24
CA ILE A 36 -38.86 8.87 7.46
C ILE A 36 -37.75 9.76 8.00
N ASP A 37 -37.56 10.93 7.37
CA ASP A 37 -36.73 12.00 7.88
C ASP A 37 -37.60 13.22 8.23
N GLY A 38 -37.32 13.73 9.42
CA GLY A 38 -38.02 14.92 9.94
C GLY A 38 -39.46 14.73 10.31
N PHE A 39 -39.96 15.73 11.04
CA PHE A 39 -41.32 15.76 11.55
C PHE A 39 -41.90 17.16 11.47
N ARG A 40 -43.22 17.27 11.38
CA ARG A 40 -43.98 18.54 11.45
C ARG A 40 -45.07 18.46 12.50
N ASN A 41 -45.43 19.59 13.07
CA ASN A 41 -46.58 19.68 13.93
C ASN A 41 -47.91 19.59 13.14
N GLU A 42 -49.02 19.47 13.79
CA GLU A 42 -50.34 19.31 13.13
C GLU A 42 -50.69 20.48 12.21
N THR A 43 -50.31 21.71 12.57
CA THR A 43 -50.58 22.92 11.77
C THR A 43 -49.60 23.10 10.60
N GLY A 44 -48.49 22.37 10.56
CA GLY A 44 -47.43 22.53 9.58
C GLY A 44 -46.60 23.80 9.72
N SER A 45 -46.77 24.53 10.81
CA SER A 45 -46.06 25.80 11.05
C SER A 45 -44.68 25.61 11.68
N VAL A 46 -44.41 24.44 12.26
CA VAL A 46 -43.12 24.06 12.83
C VAL A 46 -42.73 22.68 12.28
N TRP A 47 -41.54 22.58 11.72
CA TRP A 47 -41.00 21.33 11.18
C TRP A 47 -39.47 21.34 11.25
N GLY A 48 -38.89 20.18 11.16
CA GLY A 48 -37.46 19.99 11.12
C GLY A 48 -37.07 18.69 10.39
N SER A 49 -35.92 18.71 9.77
CA SER A 49 -35.37 17.62 9.00
C SER A 49 -33.86 17.54 9.23
N TYR A 50 -33.27 16.38 9.10
CA TYR A 50 -31.80 16.16 9.06
C TYR A 50 -31.25 16.20 7.65
N LEU A 51 -32.11 16.35 6.64
CA LEU A 51 -31.67 16.43 5.26
C LEU A 51 -30.98 17.77 4.99
N HIS A 52 -29.68 17.73 4.77
CA HIS A 52 -28.90 18.89 4.37
C HIS A 52 -29.14 19.23 2.89
N GLY A 53 -29.07 20.51 2.53
CA GLY A 53 -29.32 20.97 1.18
C GLY A 53 -30.84 21.07 0.84
N LEU A 54 -31.73 20.90 1.81
CA LEU A 54 -33.18 20.95 1.60
C LEU A 54 -33.62 22.25 0.88
N PHE A 55 -33.05 23.39 1.27
CA PHE A 55 -33.34 24.69 0.65
C PHE A 55 -32.57 24.96 -0.65
N ASP A 56 -31.66 24.08 -1.05
CA ASP A 56 -31.05 24.13 -2.40
C ASP A 56 -32.01 23.64 -3.48
N ASN A 57 -33.12 23.02 -3.08
CA ASN A 57 -34.21 22.62 -3.99
C ASN A 57 -35.09 23.84 -4.31
N GLU A 58 -34.90 24.42 -5.49
CA GLU A 58 -35.56 25.65 -5.94
C GLU A 58 -37.08 25.61 -5.82
N LYS A 59 -37.69 24.52 -6.28
CA LYS A 59 -39.15 24.33 -6.21
C LYS A 59 -39.71 24.36 -4.79
N LEU A 60 -38.92 23.81 -3.83
CA LEU A 60 -39.29 23.83 -2.43
C LEU A 60 -39.13 25.24 -1.85
N LEU A 61 -37.97 25.86 -2.04
CA LEU A 61 -37.66 27.18 -1.51
C LEU A 61 -38.64 28.23 -2.05
N PHE A 62 -38.83 28.31 -3.37
CA PHE A 62 -39.75 29.27 -3.97
C PHE A 62 -41.19 29.02 -3.55
N GLY A 63 -41.63 27.75 -3.48
CA GLY A 63 -42.94 27.45 -2.97
C GLY A 63 -43.18 27.91 -1.54
N LEU A 64 -42.19 27.73 -0.66
CA LEU A 64 -42.24 28.18 0.71
C LEU A 64 -42.26 29.73 0.81
N VAL A 65 -41.35 30.38 0.05
CA VAL A 65 -41.26 31.86 0.03
C VAL A 65 -42.57 32.49 -0.50
N HIS A 66 -43.10 31.99 -1.61
CA HIS A 66 -44.37 32.47 -2.17
C HIS A 66 -45.52 32.35 -1.15
N GLN A 67 -45.60 31.22 -0.48
CA GLN A 67 -46.65 31.00 0.53
C GLN A 67 -46.55 31.99 1.72
N ILE A 68 -45.30 32.25 2.16
CA ILE A 68 -45.07 33.25 3.23
C ILE A 68 -45.42 34.67 2.75
N MET A 69 -45.11 35.01 1.51
CA MET A 69 -45.43 36.29 0.90
C MET A 69 -46.95 36.50 0.78
N GLU A 70 -47.67 35.49 0.29
CA GLU A 70 -49.14 35.49 0.23
C GLU A 70 -49.77 35.71 1.62
N GLU A 71 -49.32 34.98 2.64
CA GLU A 71 -49.82 35.12 4.02
C GLU A 71 -49.56 36.53 4.59
N LYS A 72 -48.51 37.21 4.12
CA LYS A 72 -48.14 38.57 4.54
C LYS A 72 -48.70 39.67 3.65
N GLY A 73 -49.43 39.31 2.59
CA GLY A 73 -49.95 40.25 1.60
C GLY A 73 -48.87 40.98 0.81
N ILE A 74 -47.76 40.32 0.57
CA ILE A 74 -46.62 40.83 -0.25
C ILE A 74 -46.74 40.22 -1.64
N ASP A 75 -46.73 41.04 -2.68
CA ASP A 75 -46.72 40.55 -4.04
C ASP A 75 -45.45 39.78 -4.35
N PRO A 76 -45.53 38.58 -4.97
CA PRO A 76 -44.35 37.82 -5.40
C PRO A 76 -43.49 38.62 -6.37
N LEU A 77 -42.16 38.54 -6.20
CA LEU A 77 -41.23 39.14 -7.15
C LEU A 77 -41.16 38.27 -8.41
N ASP A 78 -41.41 38.89 -9.58
CA ASP A 78 -41.41 38.19 -10.89
C ASP A 78 -40.01 37.76 -11.41
N ASN A 79 -38.97 38.15 -10.70
CA ASN A 79 -37.58 37.93 -11.14
C ASN A 79 -36.84 37.03 -10.16
N HIS A 80 -36.79 35.73 -10.46
CA HIS A 80 -36.14 34.75 -9.62
C HIS A 80 -34.79 34.35 -10.22
N LEU A 81 -33.73 34.75 -9.54
CA LEU A 81 -32.42 34.19 -9.80
C LEU A 81 -32.38 32.80 -9.16
N SER A 82 -32.02 31.79 -9.92
CA SER A 82 -31.85 30.45 -9.36
C SER A 82 -30.68 30.43 -8.36
N ILE A 83 -30.71 29.49 -7.40
CA ILE A 83 -29.62 29.33 -6.43
C ILE A 83 -28.32 29.00 -7.16
N ALA A 84 -28.40 28.22 -8.24
CA ALA A 84 -27.25 27.88 -9.06
C ALA A 84 -26.66 29.11 -9.74
N GLU A 85 -27.49 29.95 -10.38
CA GLU A 85 -27.07 31.21 -10.99
C GLU A 85 -26.50 32.19 -9.94
N TYR A 86 -27.12 32.29 -8.77
CA TYR A 86 -26.59 33.11 -7.69
C TYR A 86 -25.20 32.64 -7.24
N LYS A 87 -25.01 31.33 -7.00
CA LYS A 87 -23.71 30.75 -6.64
C LYS A 87 -22.66 31.04 -7.72
N GLU A 88 -23.00 30.87 -9.00
CA GLU A 88 -22.09 31.15 -10.12
C GLU A 88 -21.67 32.62 -10.17
N ILE A 89 -22.62 33.56 -9.97
CA ILE A 89 -22.31 34.99 -9.86
C ILE A 89 -21.36 35.28 -8.70
N GLN A 90 -21.53 34.64 -7.54
CA GLN A 90 -20.64 34.85 -6.39
C GLN A 90 -19.26 34.25 -6.64
N TYR A 91 -19.17 33.08 -7.28
CA TYR A 91 -17.88 32.46 -7.65
C TYR A 91 -17.13 33.32 -8.67
N ASN A 92 -17.82 33.86 -9.68
CA ASN A 92 -17.20 34.78 -10.65
C ASN A 92 -16.70 36.07 -10.00
N LYS A 93 -17.48 36.68 -9.09
CA LYS A 93 -17.02 37.83 -8.31
C LYS A 93 -15.77 37.53 -7.49
N LEU A 94 -15.72 36.36 -6.84
CA LEU A 94 -14.56 35.92 -6.07
C LEU A 94 -13.36 35.69 -6.98
N ALA A 95 -13.56 35.04 -8.13
CA ALA A 95 -12.50 34.83 -9.13
C ALA A 95 -11.93 36.13 -9.65
N ASP A 96 -12.78 37.12 -9.94
CA ASP A 96 -12.36 38.44 -10.41
C ASP A 96 -11.58 39.16 -9.30
N LEU A 97 -12.05 39.11 -8.06
CA LEU A 97 -11.33 39.69 -6.91
C LEU A 97 -9.92 39.06 -6.75
N VAL A 98 -9.80 37.75 -6.93
CA VAL A 98 -8.50 37.07 -6.91
C VAL A 98 -7.61 37.54 -8.04
N ARG A 99 -8.12 37.60 -9.28
CA ARG A 99 -7.36 38.07 -10.47
C ARG A 99 -6.90 39.52 -10.37
N GLU A 100 -7.73 40.37 -9.77
CA GLU A 100 -7.40 41.80 -9.58
C GLU A 100 -6.34 42.04 -8.50
N ASN A 101 -6.21 41.15 -7.52
CA ASN A 101 -5.35 41.38 -6.36
C ASN A 101 -4.14 40.42 -6.29
N ILE A 102 -4.07 39.42 -7.16
CA ILE A 102 -2.96 38.45 -7.22
C ILE A 102 -2.39 38.45 -8.64
N ASP A 103 -1.06 38.50 -8.73
CA ASP A 103 -0.36 38.28 -9.99
C ASP A 103 -0.49 36.82 -10.40
N MET A 104 -1.54 36.51 -11.16
CA MET A 104 -1.85 35.17 -11.60
C MET A 104 -0.80 34.59 -12.55
N ASP A 105 -0.15 35.42 -13.36
CA ASP A 105 0.91 34.97 -14.27
C ASP A 105 2.10 34.47 -13.44
N TYR A 106 2.44 35.18 -12.38
CA TYR A 106 3.49 34.76 -11.45
C TYR A 106 3.11 33.44 -10.71
N VAL A 107 1.85 33.29 -10.32
CA VAL A 107 1.37 32.05 -9.70
C VAL A 107 1.49 30.88 -10.66
N TYR A 108 1.07 31.02 -11.92
CA TYR A 108 1.18 29.96 -12.93
C TYR A 108 2.65 29.65 -13.23
N GLU A 109 3.52 30.63 -13.34
CA GLU A 109 4.95 30.42 -13.53
C GLU A 109 5.59 29.64 -12.37
N LEU A 110 5.17 29.91 -11.13
CA LEU A 110 5.63 29.13 -9.95
C LEU A 110 5.16 27.68 -9.98
N LEU A 111 3.90 27.45 -10.36
CA LEU A 111 3.34 26.09 -10.46
C LEU A 111 4.05 25.28 -11.55
N GLU A 112 4.26 25.85 -12.74
CA GLU A 112 5.00 25.19 -13.82
C GLU A 112 6.44 24.88 -13.41
N LYS A 113 7.12 25.80 -12.73
CA LYS A 113 8.48 25.57 -12.21
C LYS A 113 8.52 24.47 -11.15
N GLN A 114 7.52 24.38 -10.28
CA GLN A 114 7.41 23.31 -9.29
C GLN A 114 7.19 21.95 -9.95
N GLU A 115 6.25 21.88 -10.87
CA GLU A 115 5.93 20.64 -11.59
C GLU A 115 7.14 20.14 -12.40
N LEU A 116 7.82 21.05 -13.12
CA LEU A 116 9.04 20.72 -13.84
C LEU A 116 10.15 20.21 -12.91
N ARG A 117 10.36 20.85 -11.75
CA ARG A 117 11.35 20.40 -10.75
C ARG A 117 11.01 19.04 -10.19
N GLN A 118 9.73 18.77 -9.93
CA GLN A 118 9.27 17.48 -9.43
C GLN A 118 9.49 16.38 -10.46
N ASN A 119 9.09 16.60 -11.71
CA ASN A 119 9.28 15.66 -12.81
C ASN A 119 10.76 15.34 -13.06
N ILE A 120 11.64 16.37 -13.03
CA ILE A 120 13.09 16.17 -13.18
C ILE A 120 13.64 15.34 -12.00
N ARG A 121 13.18 15.62 -10.79
CA ARG A 121 13.61 14.89 -9.59
C ARG A 121 13.16 13.43 -9.62
N GLU A 122 11.90 13.17 -9.95
CA GLU A 122 11.34 11.82 -10.08
C GLU A 122 12.07 11.03 -11.17
N LYS A 123 12.22 11.60 -12.36
CA LYS A 123 12.97 10.97 -13.46
C LYS A 123 14.42 10.67 -13.09
N LYS A 124 15.09 11.56 -12.38
CA LYS A 124 16.48 11.34 -11.92
C LYS A 124 16.56 10.27 -10.83
N ILE A 125 15.55 10.19 -9.94
CA ILE A 125 15.45 9.13 -8.93
C ILE A 125 15.24 7.78 -9.61
N ASP A 126 14.34 7.70 -10.59
CA ASP A 126 14.07 6.47 -11.33
C ASP A 126 15.28 6.01 -12.12
N GLU A 127 15.96 6.91 -12.85
CA GLU A 127 17.20 6.60 -13.57
C GLU A 127 18.31 6.11 -12.64
N LEU A 128 18.44 6.66 -11.42
CA LEU A 128 19.41 6.21 -10.43
C LEU A 128 19.01 4.87 -9.79
N ALA A 129 17.72 4.66 -9.54
CA ALA A 129 17.19 3.43 -8.98
C ALA A 129 17.31 2.25 -9.98
N GLU A 130 17.07 2.49 -11.28
CA GLU A 130 17.23 1.48 -12.32
C GLU A 130 18.69 1.07 -12.55
N GLN A 131 19.65 1.93 -12.23
CA GLN A 131 21.08 1.68 -12.46
C GLN A 131 21.82 1.02 -11.31
N LYS A 132 21.23 0.96 -10.11
CA LYS A 132 21.89 0.41 -8.94
C LYS A 132 21.07 -0.70 -8.29
N GLY A 133 21.66 -1.90 -8.24
CA GLY A 133 21.19 -2.99 -7.40
C GLY A 133 21.78 -2.89 -5.99
N TYR A 134 20.99 -3.19 -4.99
CA TYR A 134 21.31 -3.12 -3.57
C TYR A 134 21.50 -4.50 -2.96
N VAL A 135 22.27 -4.56 -1.87
CA VAL A 135 22.45 -5.77 -1.06
C VAL A 135 21.55 -5.72 0.15
N HIS A 136 20.70 -6.73 0.30
CA HIS A 136 19.75 -6.86 1.42
C HIS A 136 20.14 -8.03 2.32
N LEU A 137 20.22 -7.81 3.62
CA LEU A 137 20.35 -8.86 4.62
C LEU A 137 19.03 -8.95 5.43
N TYR A 138 18.39 -10.12 5.40
CA TYR A 138 17.32 -10.46 6.33
C TYR A 138 17.86 -11.44 7.36
N CYS A 139 18.22 -10.93 8.55
CA CYS A 139 18.93 -11.69 9.57
C CYS A 139 18.15 -11.78 10.90
N GLY A 140 18.73 -12.47 11.88
CA GLY A 140 18.18 -12.58 13.24
C GLY A 140 17.58 -13.93 13.56
N ASP A 141 17.08 -14.07 14.79
CA ASP A 141 16.60 -15.32 15.38
C ASP A 141 15.07 -15.51 15.26
N GLY A 142 14.34 -14.45 14.83
CA GLY A 142 12.89 -14.47 14.65
C GLY A 142 12.45 -15.18 13.38
N LYS A 143 11.16 -15.55 13.36
CA LYS A 143 10.48 -16.12 12.18
C LYS A 143 10.19 -15.03 11.14
N GLY A 144 10.41 -15.33 9.86
CA GLY A 144 10.02 -14.46 8.75
C GLY A 144 11.12 -14.14 7.75
N LYS A 145 12.38 -14.48 8.00
CA LYS A 145 13.51 -14.21 7.09
C LYS A 145 13.26 -14.72 5.66
N THR A 146 13.02 -16.01 5.50
CA THR A 146 12.64 -16.62 4.21
C THR A 146 11.38 -15.95 3.65
N THR A 147 10.35 -15.71 4.48
CA THR A 147 9.10 -15.06 4.04
C THR A 147 9.35 -13.66 3.47
N CYS A 148 10.22 -12.86 4.10
CA CYS A 148 10.61 -11.54 3.59
C CYS A 148 11.35 -11.67 2.25
N SER A 149 12.33 -12.58 2.16
CA SER A 149 13.09 -12.82 0.92
C SER A 149 12.16 -13.27 -0.22
N MET A 150 11.26 -14.21 0.04
CA MET A 150 10.28 -14.69 -0.96
C MET A 150 9.25 -13.60 -1.31
N GLY A 151 8.84 -12.79 -0.35
CA GLY A 151 7.93 -11.65 -0.60
C GLY A 151 8.56 -10.60 -1.52
N LEU A 152 9.83 -10.28 -1.33
CA LEU A 152 10.57 -9.38 -2.21
C LEU A 152 10.76 -9.99 -3.60
N LEU A 153 11.10 -11.30 -3.68
CA LEU A 153 11.18 -12.05 -4.93
C LEU A 153 9.88 -11.97 -5.74
N VAL A 154 8.74 -12.27 -5.11
CA VAL A 154 7.42 -12.21 -5.77
C VAL A 154 7.10 -10.80 -6.27
N ARG A 155 7.40 -9.76 -5.47
CA ARG A 155 7.23 -8.36 -5.87
C ARG A 155 8.09 -8.01 -7.10
N ALA A 156 9.36 -8.39 -7.08
CA ALA A 156 10.28 -8.16 -8.19
C ALA A 156 9.87 -8.94 -9.45
N ALA A 157 9.45 -10.21 -9.31
CA ALA A 157 8.93 -11.01 -10.40
C ALA A 157 7.69 -10.38 -11.04
N GLY A 158 6.76 -9.85 -10.21
CA GLY A 158 5.55 -9.15 -10.65
C GLY A 158 5.84 -7.86 -11.42
N SER A 159 7.01 -7.22 -11.22
CA SER A 159 7.48 -6.09 -12.02
C SER A 159 8.25 -6.48 -13.29
N GLY A 160 8.33 -7.77 -13.62
CA GLY A 160 9.00 -8.29 -14.82
C GLY A 160 10.51 -8.56 -14.67
N LYS A 161 11.08 -8.37 -13.46
CA LYS A 161 12.51 -8.64 -13.21
C LYS A 161 12.83 -10.13 -13.31
N LYS A 162 14.00 -10.46 -13.89
CA LYS A 162 14.52 -11.84 -13.95
C LYS A 162 15.24 -12.16 -12.64
N ILE A 163 14.87 -13.27 -12.00
CA ILE A 163 15.34 -13.61 -10.66
C ILE A 163 15.96 -14.99 -10.64
N LEU A 164 17.09 -15.11 -9.94
CA LEU A 164 17.71 -16.39 -9.60
C LEU A 164 17.54 -16.64 -8.11
N LEU A 165 16.95 -17.77 -7.75
CA LEU A 165 16.79 -18.22 -6.38
C LEU A 165 17.66 -19.45 -6.09
N HIS A 166 18.44 -19.40 -5.01
CA HIS A 166 19.03 -20.57 -4.38
C HIS A 166 18.75 -20.59 -2.89
N GLN A 167 18.45 -21.77 -2.36
CA GLN A 167 18.16 -21.98 -0.94
C GLN A 167 19.16 -22.98 -0.37
N PHE A 168 20.08 -22.49 0.43
CA PHE A 168 21.04 -23.34 1.13
C PHE A 168 20.35 -24.15 2.23
N MET A 169 20.91 -25.34 2.52
CA MET A 169 20.45 -26.19 3.62
C MET A 169 18.94 -26.55 3.56
N LYS A 170 18.35 -26.47 2.40
CA LYS A 170 16.97 -26.87 2.13
C LYS A 170 16.90 -27.85 0.98
N ASN A 171 15.97 -28.80 1.08
CA ASN A 171 15.68 -29.68 -0.06
C ASN A 171 14.65 -29.07 -1.01
N ASN A 172 14.37 -29.78 -2.09
CA ASN A 172 13.45 -29.33 -3.13
C ASN A 172 11.95 -29.36 -2.69
N SER A 173 11.63 -29.78 -1.46
CA SER A 173 10.25 -29.98 -0.97
C SER A 173 9.64 -28.77 -0.24
N SER A 174 10.37 -27.67 -0.08
CA SER A 174 9.86 -26.44 0.55
C SER A 174 8.59 -25.96 -0.12
N SER A 175 7.60 -25.57 0.68
CA SER A 175 6.24 -25.23 0.21
C SER A 175 6.26 -24.04 -0.77
N GLU A 176 7.09 -23.03 -0.53
CA GLU A 176 7.22 -21.85 -1.36
C GLU A 176 7.75 -22.15 -2.77
N ARG A 177 8.62 -23.18 -2.92
CA ARG A 177 9.19 -23.58 -4.22
C ARG A 177 8.11 -23.99 -5.22
N LYS A 178 7.03 -24.64 -4.75
CA LYS A 178 5.92 -25.10 -5.59
C LYS A 178 5.22 -23.97 -6.34
N ILE A 179 5.07 -22.82 -5.66
CA ILE A 179 4.44 -21.63 -6.26
C ILE A 179 5.45 -20.87 -7.11
N ILE A 180 6.66 -20.65 -6.58
CA ILE A 180 7.70 -19.86 -7.24
C ILE A 180 8.17 -20.54 -8.56
N SER A 181 8.21 -21.87 -8.62
CA SER A 181 8.57 -22.60 -9.85
C SER A 181 7.60 -22.39 -11.01
N GLY A 182 6.37 -21.92 -10.73
CA GLY A 182 5.39 -21.55 -11.76
C GLY A 182 5.56 -20.12 -12.30
N ILE A 183 6.47 -19.32 -11.74
CA ILE A 183 6.71 -17.95 -12.18
C ILE A 183 7.76 -17.94 -13.29
N SER A 184 7.38 -17.54 -14.51
CA SER A 184 8.16 -17.71 -15.73
C SER A 184 9.52 -16.99 -15.76
N ASN A 185 9.65 -15.88 -15.02
CA ASN A 185 10.87 -15.08 -14.93
C ASN A 185 11.70 -15.37 -13.66
N VAL A 186 11.43 -16.48 -12.99
CA VAL A 186 12.21 -16.96 -11.83
C VAL A 186 12.90 -18.27 -12.17
N THR A 187 14.21 -18.29 -12.04
CA THR A 187 15.04 -19.51 -12.13
C THR A 187 15.36 -19.99 -10.72
N ILE A 188 15.04 -21.25 -10.42
CA ILE A 188 15.34 -21.84 -9.12
C ILE A 188 16.46 -22.88 -9.31
N LEU A 189 17.59 -22.70 -8.64
CA LEU A 189 18.63 -23.73 -8.61
C LEU A 189 18.16 -24.91 -7.72
N PRO A 190 18.56 -26.14 -8.05
CA PRO A 190 18.29 -27.31 -7.22
C PRO A 190 18.77 -27.08 -5.78
N GLY A 191 17.98 -27.56 -4.82
CA GLY A 191 18.40 -27.69 -3.42
C GLY A 191 19.05 -29.05 -3.20
N ASP A 192 19.41 -29.34 -1.96
CA ASP A 192 19.97 -30.62 -1.55
C ASP A 192 18.95 -31.75 -1.76
N ASP A 193 19.42 -32.95 -2.12
CA ASP A 193 18.55 -34.12 -2.22
C ASP A 193 18.04 -34.52 -0.81
N GLU A 194 18.94 -34.52 0.19
CA GLU A 194 18.64 -34.74 1.59
C GLU A 194 19.23 -33.63 2.46
N VAL A 195 18.45 -33.14 3.42
CA VAL A 195 18.90 -32.15 4.41
C VAL A 195 19.50 -32.87 5.60
N VAL A 196 20.83 -32.83 5.73
CA VAL A 196 21.52 -33.26 6.93
C VAL A 196 21.76 -32.06 7.83
N PHE A 197 21.38 -32.16 9.10
CA PHE A 197 21.64 -31.10 10.07
C PHE A 197 23.16 -30.95 10.31
N THR A 198 23.68 -29.76 10.15
CA THR A 198 25.14 -29.47 10.23
C THR A 198 25.80 -29.89 11.53
N PHE A 199 25.06 -29.96 12.64
CA PHE A 199 25.55 -30.45 13.93
C PHE A 199 25.74 -31.96 13.97
N ARG A 200 25.25 -32.72 12.97
CA ARG A 200 25.46 -34.16 12.81
C ARG A 200 26.53 -34.51 11.80
N MET A 201 27.02 -33.52 11.04
CA MET A 201 28.05 -33.73 10.03
C MET A 201 29.42 -33.89 10.68
N THR A 202 30.20 -34.82 10.16
CA THR A 202 31.65 -34.91 10.43
C THR A 202 32.38 -33.71 9.84
N LYS A 203 33.64 -33.58 10.15
CA LYS A 203 34.46 -32.48 9.58
C LYS A 203 34.59 -32.65 8.06
N GLU A 204 34.84 -33.86 7.64
CA GLU A 204 35.00 -34.22 6.19
C GLU A 204 33.72 -33.96 5.41
N GLU A 205 32.55 -34.28 5.99
CA GLU A 205 31.23 -33.98 5.40
C GLU A 205 30.99 -32.47 5.28
N LYS A 206 31.37 -31.70 6.31
CA LYS A 206 31.28 -30.24 6.25
C LYS A 206 32.18 -29.64 5.21
N ASP A 207 33.43 -30.12 5.12
CA ASP A 207 34.41 -29.61 4.14
C ASP A 207 33.95 -29.92 2.71
N ALA A 208 33.40 -31.11 2.48
CA ALA A 208 32.82 -31.50 1.18
C ALA A 208 31.60 -30.62 0.83
N LYS A 209 30.67 -30.41 1.80
CA LYS A 209 29.47 -29.55 1.60
C LYS A 209 29.86 -28.10 1.38
N LYS A 210 30.89 -27.63 2.05
CA LYS A 210 31.42 -26.28 1.87
C LYS A 210 31.95 -26.10 0.43
N ALA A 211 32.75 -27.04 -0.06
CA ALA A 211 33.27 -26.98 -1.43
C ALA A 211 32.15 -27.02 -2.49
N GLU A 212 31.09 -27.82 -2.26
CA GLU A 212 29.91 -27.86 -3.13
C GLU A 212 29.18 -26.51 -3.14
N ASN A 213 28.92 -25.94 -1.98
CA ASN A 213 28.20 -24.65 -1.82
C ASN A 213 29.04 -23.48 -2.39
N ASP A 214 30.36 -23.50 -2.21
CA ASP A 214 31.29 -22.51 -2.78
C ASP A 214 31.19 -22.56 -4.32
N ALA A 215 31.19 -23.76 -4.92
CA ALA A 215 31.04 -23.95 -6.37
C ALA A 215 29.66 -23.46 -6.87
N ILE A 216 28.61 -23.57 -6.05
CA ILE A 216 27.29 -23.01 -6.38
C ILE A 216 27.36 -21.48 -6.43
N ILE A 217 28.04 -20.82 -5.49
CA ILE A 217 28.24 -19.36 -5.50
C ILE A 217 29.03 -18.94 -6.75
N ASP A 218 30.09 -19.65 -7.09
CA ASP A 218 30.87 -19.36 -8.30
C ASP A 218 30.01 -19.50 -9.58
N LYS A 219 29.15 -20.53 -9.65
CA LYS A 219 28.17 -20.69 -10.71
C LYS A 219 27.20 -19.54 -10.78
N ILE A 220 26.61 -19.15 -9.64
CA ILE A 220 25.70 -18.00 -9.55
C ILE A 220 26.38 -16.73 -10.03
N PHE A 221 27.61 -16.48 -9.59
CA PHE A 221 28.38 -15.31 -10.00
C PHE A 221 28.61 -15.28 -11.51
N SER A 222 28.91 -16.41 -12.14
CA SER A 222 29.09 -16.51 -13.61
C SER A 222 27.81 -16.17 -14.39
N MET A 223 26.63 -16.42 -13.84
CA MET A 223 25.33 -16.19 -14.47
C MET A 223 24.72 -14.85 -14.08
N MET A 224 25.24 -14.18 -13.06
CA MET A 224 24.61 -13.05 -12.37
C MET A 224 24.19 -11.91 -13.29
N LYS A 225 24.97 -11.67 -14.36
CA LYS A 225 24.70 -10.64 -15.38
C LYS A 225 23.40 -10.84 -16.17
N ASP A 226 22.85 -12.05 -16.16
CA ASP A 226 21.62 -12.40 -16.89
C ASP A 226 20.36 -12.22 -16.04
N TYR A 227 20.51 -11.77 -14.79
CA TYR A 227 19.45 -11.58 -13.81
C TYR A 227 19.46 -10.17 -13.23
N ASP A 228 18.27 -9.70 -12.84
CA ASP A 228 18.09 -8.43 -12.15
C ASP A 228 18.20 -8.59 -10.62
N MET A 229 17.91 -9.80 -10.11
CA MET A 229 17.96 -10.11 -8.69
C MET A 229 18.44 -11.53 -8.42
N ILE A 230 19.29 -11.64 -7.40
CA ILE A 230 19.76 -12.93 -6.86
C ILE A 230 19.23 -13.06 -5.43
N VAL A 231 18.58 -14.17 -5.12
CA VAL A 231 18.09 -14.48 -3.76
C VAL A 231 18.80 -15.72 -3.23
N LEU A 232 19.54 -15.54 -2.14
CA LEU A 232 20.32 -16.56 -1.46
C LEU A 232 19.73 -16.82 -0.08
N ASP A 233 18.74 -17.71 -0.02
CA ASP A 233 18.05 -17.99 1.24
C ASP A 233 18.89 -18.94 2.12
N GLU A 234 18.92 -18.67 3.43
CA GLU A 234 19.75 -19.34 4.45
C GLU A 234 21.28 -19.25 4.22
N ALA A 235 21.76 -18.38 3.33
CA ALA A 235 23.19 -18.23 3.04
C ALA A 235 24.00 -17.80 4.30
N LEU A 236 23.50 -16.85 5.07
CA LEU A 236 24.18 -16.39 6.29
C LEU A 236 24.28 -17.51 7.33
N TYR A 237 23.28 -18.38 7.41
CA TYR A 237 23.33 -19.52 8.32
C TYR A 237 24.25 -20.65 7.82
N ALA A 238 24.35 -20.86 6.50
CA ALA A 238 25.32 -21.77 5.91
C ALA A 238 26.78 -21.32 6.18
N ILE A 239 27.04 -20.00 6.12
CA ILE A 239 28.34 -19.40 6.51
C ILE A 239 28.59 -19.66 8.00
N LYS A 240 27.65 -19.31 8.86
CA LYS A 240 27.79 -19.49 10.32
C LYS A 240 28.08 -20.93 10.72
N THR A 241 27.48 -21.88 10.04
CA THR A 241 27.67 -23.32 10.36
C THR A 241 28.88 -23.95 9.68
N GLY A 242 29.62 -23.19 8.88
CA GLY A 242 30.87 -23.59 8.25
C GLY A 242 30.71 -24.48 6.99
N VAL A 243 29.48 -24.46 6.39
CA VAL A 243 29.20 -25.20 5.14
C VAL A 243 29.12 -24.31 3.91
N LEU A 244 29.52 -23.04 4.04
CA LEU A 244 29.71 -22.08 2.95
C LEU A 244 30.85 -21.12 3.36
N SER A 245 31.73 -20.80 2.43
CA SER A 245 32.80 -19.83 2.66
C SER A 245 32.27 -18.41 2.63
N GLU A 246 32.52 -17.64 3.68
CA GLU A 246 32.19 -16.23 3.71
C GLU A 246 32.95 -15.45 2.63
N ASP A 247 34.27 -15.69 2.50
CA ASP A 247 35.13 -15.02 1.52
C ASP A 247 34.62 -15.15 0.07
N VAL A 248 34.05 -16.30 -0.28
CA VAL A 248 33.49 -16.52 -1.63
C VAL A 248 32.25 -15.65 -1.84
N VAL A 249 31.41 -15.54 -0.82
CA VAL A 249 30.20 -14.68 -0.89
C VAL A 249 30.60 -13.19 -0.89
N LEU A 250 31.53 -12.78 -0.03
CA LEU A 250 32.04 -11.39 -0.01
C LEU A 250 32.64 -11.01 -1.38
N LYS A 251 33.47 -11.89 -1.96
CA LYS A 251 34.05 -11.69 -3.29
C LYS A 251 32.96 -11.56 -4.37
N MET A 252 31.92 -12.37 -4.31
CA MET A 252 30.78 -12.25 -5.21
C MET A 252 30.08 -10.89 -5.05
N LEU A 253 29.84 -10.42 -3.83
CA LEU A 253 29.22 -9.13 -3.55
C LEU A 253 30.09 -7.95 -4.04
N ASP A 254 31.39 -8.01 -3.81
CA ASP A 254 32.32 -6.95 -4.22
C ASP A 254 32.46 -6.82 -5.74
N ASN A 255 32.31 -7.93 -6.47
CA ASN A 255 32.48 -7.98 -7.93
C ASN A 255 31.17 -8.13 -8.73
N ARG A 256 30.00 -8.04 -8.07
CA ARG A 256 28.72 -8.14 -8.75
C ARG A 256 28.48 -7.02 -9.77
N PRO A 257 27.74 -7.26 -10.83
CA PRO A 257 27.26 -6.18 -11.70
C PRO A 257 26.47 -5.15 -10.85
N LYS A 258 26.72 -3.88 -11.08
CA LYS A 258 26.18 -2.78 -10.24
C LYS A 258 24.63 -2.70 -10.23
N ASN A 259 24.00 -3.20 -11.27
CA ASN A 259 22.55 -3.20 -11.44
C ASN A 259 21.85 -4.44 -10.84
N VAL A 260 22.60 -5.41 -10.30
CA VAL A 260 22.03 -6.65 -9.77
C VAL A 260 21.71 -6.51 -8.28
N GLU A 261 20.47 -6.72 -7.92
CA GLU A 261 19.98 -6.80 -6.56
C GLU A 261 20.38 -8.13 -5.93
N VAL A 262 20.90 -8.14 -4.70
CA VAL A 262 21.27 -9.37 -3.99
C VAL A 262 20.58 -9.42 -2.63
N VAL A 263 19.88 -10.51 -2.37
CA VAL A 263 19.14 -10.74 -1.10
C VAL A 263 19.75 -11.96 -0.41
N LEU A 264 20.24 -11.79 0.80
CA LEU A 264 20.75 -12.88 1.62
C LEU A 264 19.88 -12.99 2.89
N SER A 265 19.56 -14.21 3.27
CA SER A 265 18.87 -14.45 4.54
C SER A 265 19.64 -15.42 5.43
N GLY A 266 19.35 -15.38 6.74
CA GLY A 266 19.90 -16.32 7.72
C GLY A 266 20.13 -15.71 9.10
N ARG A 267 21.21 -16.12 9.78
CA ARG A 267 21.51 -15.70 11.14
C ARG A 267 22.91 -15.17 11.26
N ASP A 268 23.05 -14.18 12.15
CA ASP A 268 24.33 -13.68 12.64
C ASP A 268 25.31 -13.34 11.50
N PRO A 269 25.00 -12.36 10.62
CA PRO A 269 25.94 -11.86 9.63
C PRO A 269 27.18 -11.27 10.32
N SER A 270 28.34 -11.41 9.69
CA SER A 270 29.56 -10.74 10.16
C SER A 270 29.49 -9.23 9.95
N GLU A 271 30.41 -8.50 10.58
CA GLU A 271 30.57 -7.06 10.35
C GLU A 271 30.91 -6.78 8.88
N ASP A 272 31.74 -7.61 8.25
CA ASP A 272 32.09 -7.49 6.83
C ASP A 272 30.87 -7.63 5.89
N MET A 273 29.93 -8.50 6.22
CA MET A 273 28.67 -8.64 5.50
C MET A 273 27.76 -7.43 5.70
N ILE A 274 27.69 -6.92 6.94
CA ILE A 274 26.88 -5.75 7.29
C ILE A 274 27.41 -4.49 6.60
N GLU A 275 28.72 -4.31 6.54
CA GLU A 275 29.37 -3.17 5.87
C GLU A 275 29.06 -3.12 4.36
N ARG A 276 28.96 -4.28 3.72
CA ARG A 276 28.64 -4.37 2.28
C ARG A 276 27.17 -4.31 1.96
N ALA A 277 26.31 -4.37 2.97
CA ALA A 277 24.87 -4.34 2.78
C ALA A 277 24.34 -2.91 2.69
N ASP A 278 23.44 -2.66 1.78
CA ASP A 278 22.67 -1.40 1.71
C ASP A 278 21.44 -1.45 2.63
N TYR A 279 20.86 -2.64 2.85
CA TYR A 279 19.74 -2.87 3.76
C TYR A 279 20.05 -4.00 4.73
N VAL A 280 19.92 -3.74 6.02
CA VAL A 280 20.04 -4.75 7.07
C VAL A 280 18.76 -4.73 7.90
N SER A 281 18.00 -5.82 7.84
CA SER A 281 16.75 -5.98 8.60
C SER A 281 16.91 -7.14 9.58
N GLU A 282 16.92 -6.83 10.87
CA GLU A 282 16.99 -7.83 11.94
C GLU A 282 15.61 -8.23 12.40
N ILE A 283 15.26 -9.52 12.29
CA ILE A 283 14.00 -10.10 12.71
C ILE A 283 14.20 -10.77 14.06
N LYS A 284 13.70 -10.14 15.12
CA LYS A 284 13.88 -10.59 16.51
C LYS A 284 12.76 -11.52 16.96
N LYS A 285 13.13 -12.57 17.67
CA LYS A 285 12.20 -13.47 18.33
C LYS A 285 11.71 -12.87 19.64
N ILE A 286 10.55 -12.21 19.61
CA ILE A 286 9.91 -11.72 20.84
C ILE A 286 9.15 -12.86 21.54
N LYS A 287 8.46 -13.72 20.76
CA LYS A 287 7.73 -14.90 21.23
C LYS A 287 7.66 -15.93 20.11
N HIS A 288 7.87 -17.20 20.41
CA HIS A 288 7.81 -18.26 19.39
C HIS A 288 7.13 -19.52 19.94
N PRO A 289 6.17 -20.11 19.21
CA PRO A 289 5.48 -21.34 19.64
C PRO A 289 6.42 -22.53 19.88
N PHE A 290 7.56 -22.57 19.21
CA PHE A 290 8.60 -23.58 19.42
C PHE A 290 9.08 -23.64 20.88
N ASP A 291 9.15 -22.52 21.57
CA ASP A 291 9.54 -22.43 22.98
C ASP A 291 8.51 -23.12 23.91
N GLN A 292 7.30 -23.38 23.37
CA GLN A 292 6.21 -24.11 24.02
C GLN A 292 6.09 -25.56 23.50
N GLY A 293 7.09 -26.05 22.74
CA GLY A 293 7.10 -27.40 22.18
C GLY A 293 6.26 -27.62 20.91
N VAL A 294 5.74 -26.54 20.29
CA VAL A 294 4.99 -26.65 19.04
C VAL A 294 5.96 -26.92 17.89
N LYS A 295 5.75 -28.05 17.17
CA LYS A 295 6.54 -28.44 16.00
C LYS A 295 6.23 -27.54 14.80
N SER A 296 7.18 -27.46 13.83
CA SER A 296 6.98 -26.74 12.58
C SER A 296 5.81 -27.32 11.76
N ARG A 297 4.94 -26.43 11.25
CA ARG A 297 3.74 -26.76 10.48
C ARG A 297 3.98 -26.54 8.99
N ILE A 298 3.44 -27.46 8.18
CA ILE A 298 3.53 -27.36 6.71
C ILE A 298 2.78 -26.11 6.24
N GLY A 299 3.40 -25.36 5.34
CA GLY A 299 2.84 -24.12 4.78
C GLY A 299 2.91 -22.90 5.71
N ILE A 300 3.42 -23.06 6.96
CA ILE A 300 3.58 -21.95 7.93
C ILE A 300 5.06 -21.78 8.32
N GLU A 301 5.71 -22.81 8.81
CA GLU A 301 7.13 -22.80 9.17
C GLU A 301 8.00 -23.63 8.21
N LYS A 302 7.38 -24.48 7.38
CA LYS A 302 8.10 -25.27 6.37
C LYS A 302 7.24 -25.59 5.15
#